data_0c39308fc8ad40a4a2e1b7553dda27f7
#
_entry.id   0c39308fc8ad40a4a2e1b7553dda27f7
#
_cell.length_a   1.000
_cell.length_b   1.000
_cell.length_c   1.000
_cell.angle_alpha   90.00
_cell.angle_beta   90.00
_cell.angle_gamma   90.00
#
_symmetry.space_group_name_H-M   'P 1'
#
loop_
_entity.id
_entity.type
_entity.pdbx_description
1 polymer ?
#
loop_
_entity_poly.entity_id
_entity_poly.type
_entity_poly.pdbx_seq_one_letter_code
_entity_poly.pdbx_strand_id
1 'polypeptide(L)'
;MSAVEMKTACVTGGNGSASEDPTLVYSDDMKKTSHLKDLEALGPLEVFRADMDEEGSFDDAVAGCDYAFLVAAPVNFQSQNPEKELIEAGVQGTMNVMRSCVRAGTVKRVILTSSAPAVSGRPLQGDGHVLDEDSWSDVEYLTKEKPPAWENNISLITVFPVFTLGAAPTPTAATSVSAMLSLLSGDEMQLKTLKGLAATGPIPTVHVDDLCRAEVFVAEKESASGRYICSSLSTTVVAFTRFVAGKHPRYDVKTDGYPRVCYSSEKLVREGFEFKWTDLDEVFDDLIEYGKVLGILPQ
;
A
#
# COMPACT_ATOMS: atom_id res chain seq x y z
N MET A 1 36.07 8.26 -9.73
CA MET A 1 34.75 7.62 -9.64
C MET A 1 34.52 7.36 -8.16
N SER A 2 33.64 8.10 -7.52
CA SER A 2 33.22 7.78 -6.16
C SER A 2 32.48 6.45 -6.22
N ALA A 3 32.84 5.51 -5.36
CA ALA A 3 32.07 4.29 -5.20
C ALA A 3 30.63 4.69 -4.84
N VAL A 4 29.66 4.19 -5.58
CA VAL A 4 28.25 4.33 -5.21
C VAL A 4 28.09 3.54 -3.91
N GLU A 5 27.83 4.23 -2.82
CA GLU A 5 27.56 3.59 -1.53
C GLU A 5 26.23 2.86 -1.67
N MET A 6 26.28 1.52 -1.64
CA MET A 6 25.06 0.72 -1.65
C MET A 6 24.31 0.91 -0.34
N LYS A 7 23.01 1.18 -0.43
CA LYS A 7 22.10 1.26 0.72
C LYS A 7 21.42 -0.08 0.94
N THR A 8 21.19 -0.41 2.18
CA THR A 8 20.52 -1.65 2.58
C THR A 8 19.18 -1.33 3.21
N ALA A 9 18.16 -2.09 2.86
CA ALA A 9 16.80 -1.89 3.36
C ALA A 9 16.18 -3.19 3.85
N CYS A 10 15.44 -3.09 4.94
CA CYS A 10 14.50 -4.12 5.38
C CYS A 10 13.10 -3.79 4.86
N VAL A 11 12.38 -4.77 4.33
CA VAL A 11 10.99 -4.64 3.89
C VAL A 11 10.14 -5.66 4.61
N THR A 12 9.14 -5.22 5.38
CA THR A 12 8.22 -6.13 6.05
C THR A 12 7.13 -6.60 5.09
N GLY A 13 6.64 -7.84 5.24
CA GLY A 13 5.56 -8.35 4.41
C GLY A 13 5.96 -8.80 3.01
N GLY A 14 7.21 -9.19 2.78
CA GLY A 14 7.71 -9.63 1.49
C GLY A 14 6.98 -10.83 0.88
N ASN A 15 6.21 -11.57 1.65
CA ASN A 15 5.37 -12.69 1.18
C ASN A 15 4.00 -12.26 0.62
N GLY A 16 3.64 -10.97 0.72
CA GLY A 16 2.55 -10.33 -0.02
C GLY A 16 1.17 -10.98 0.05
N SER A 17 0.84 -11.73 1.09
CA SER A 17 -0.50 -12.28 1.21
C SER A 17 -1.28 -11.59 2.33
N ALA A 18 -2.42 -11.01 2.00
CA ALA A 18 -3.51 -10.87 2.96
C ALA A 18 -3.99 -12.28 3.31
N SER A 19 -3.20 -13.05 4.06
CA SER A 19 -3.63 -14.32 4.59
C SER A 19 -4.59 -14.06 5.74
N GLU A 20 -5.70 -14.78 5.77
CA GLU A 20 -6.70 -14.75 6.85
C GLU A 20 -6.11 -15.16 8.22
N ASP A 21 -4.83 -15.54 8.26
CA ASP A 21 -4.10 -15.93 9.45
C ASP A 21 -2.91 -14.99 9.71
N PRO A 22 -3.03 -14.05 10.68
CA PRO A 22 -1.96 -13.13 11.03
C PRO A 22 -0.72 -13.83 11.61
N THR A 23 -0.80 -15.10 11.99
CA THR A 23 0.33 -15.88 12.50
C THR A 23 1.24 -16.42 11.40
N LEU A 24 0.89 -16.22 10.11
CA LEU A 24 1.61 -16.76 8.97
C LEU A 24 2.51 -15.73 8.24
N VAL A 25 3.26 -14.93 8.96
CA VAL A 25 4.46 -14.28 8.41
C VAL A 25 5.57 -15.32 8.17
N TYR A 26 5.39 -16.51 8.67
CA TYR A 26 6.25 -17.67 8.48
C TYR A 26 5.58 -18.71 7.59
N SER A 27 6.08 -18.92 6.40
CA SER A 27 5.81 -20.17 5.74
C SER A 27 7.08 -20.80 5.18
N ASP A 28 7.34 -22.03 5.62
CA ASP A 28 8.00 -23.03 4.79
C ASP A 28 7.20 -23.28 3.49
N ASP A 29 6.14 -22.50 3.25
CA ASP A 29 5.32 -22.57 2.05
C ASP A 29 6.07 -21.95 0.89
N MET A 30 6.82 -22.81 0.20
CA MET A 30 7.55 -22.50 -1.02
C MET A 30 6.70 -21.79 -2.08
N LYS A 31 5.37 -21.91 -2.02
CA LYS A 31 4.48 -21.21 -2.96
C LYS A 31 4.35 -19.72 -2.64
N LYS A 32 4.39 -19.35 -1.37
CA LYS A 32 4.29 -17.94 -0.94
C LYS A 32 5.60 -17.16 -1.12
N THR A 33 6.74 -17.84 -1.13
CA THR A 33 8.07 -17.22 -1.21
C THR A 33 8.79 -17.48 -2.53
N SER A 34 8.20 -18.25 -3.45
CA SER A 34 8.84 -18.60 -4.73
C SER A 34 9.23 -17.37 -5.55
N HIS A 35 8.38 -16.34 -5.57
CA HIS A 35 8.64 -15.09 -6.28
C HIS A 35 9.84 -14.31 -5.71
N LEU A 36 10.15 -14.48 -4.42
CA LEU A 36 11.32 -13.84 -3.80
C LEU A 36 12.63 -14.43 -4.34
N LYS A 37 12.64 -15.74 -4.68
CA LYS A 37 13.81 -16.38 -5.28
C LYS A 37 14.13 -15.82 -6.66
N ASP A 38 13.09 -15.45 -7.42
CA ASP A 38 13.30 -14.84 -8.73
C ASP A 38 13.93 -13.43 -8.58
N LEU A 39 13.65 -12.74 -7.48
CA LEU A 39 14.24 -11.45 -7.16
C LEU A 39 15.73 -11.54 -6.75
N GLU A 40 16.19 -12.68 -6.22
CA GLU A 40 17.62 -12.90 -5.93
C GLU A 40 18.51 -12.74 -7.16
N ALA A 41 17.95 -12.97 -8.35
CA ALA A 41 18.67 -12.76 -9.61
C ALA A 41 18.93 -11.28 -9.91
N LEU A 42 18.21 -10.36 -9.29
CA LEU A 42 18.36 -8.92 -9.48
C LEU A 42 19.37 -8.28 -8.53
N GLY A 43 19.69 -8.94 -7.41
CA GLY A 43 20.66 -8.45 -6.44
C GLY A 43 20.62 -9.24 -5.12
N PRO A 44 21.47 -8.88 -4.16
CA PRO A 44 21.51 -9.54 -2.86
C PRO A 44 20.15 -9.40 -2.16
N LEU A 45 19.53 -10.51 -1.82
CA LEU A 45 18.28 -10.61 -1.08
C LEU A 45 18.43 -11.67 0.01
N GLU A 46 18.07 -11.32 1.23
CA GLU A 46 18.02 -12.24 2.36
C GLU A 46 16.61 -12.23 2.95
N VAL A 47 16.06 -13.41 3.20
CA VAL A 47 14.70 -13.56 3.73
C VAL A 47 14.78 -14.00 5.18
N PHE A 48 14.21 -13.19 6.07
CA PHE A 48 14.15 -13.44 7.49
C PHE A 48 12.75 -13.87 7.90
N ARG A 49 12.70 -14.79 8.89
CA ARG A 49 11.47 -15.03 9.63
C ARG A 49 11.30 -13.94 10.67
N ALA A 50 10.16 -13.25 10.62
CA ALA A 50 9.80 -12.27 11.63
C ALA A 50 8.28 -12.24 11.83
N ASP A 51 7.85 -11.99 13.08
CA ASP A 51 6.46 -11.90 13.46
C ASP A 51 6.19 -10.54 14.11
N MET A 52 5.17 -9.82 13.63
CA MET A 52 4.82 -8.49 14.16
C MET A 52 4.34 -8.56 15.61
N ASP A 53 3.76 -9.69 16.04
CA ASP A 53 3.30 -9.87 17.42
C ASP A 53 4.44 -10.23 18.39
N GLU A 54 5.62 -10.58 17.87
CA GLU A 54 6.79 -10.99 18.67
C GLU A 54 7.82 -9.86 18.74
N GLU A 55 7.98 -9.27 19.93
CA GLU A 55 8.99 -8.22 20.15
C GLU A 55 10.41 -8.78 19.94
N GLY A 56 11.21 -8.08 19.14
CA GLY A 56 12.59 -8.46 18.81
C GLY A 56 12.72 -9.40 17.62
N SER A 57 11.63 -9.93 17.07
CA SER A 57 11.71 -10.84 15.93
C SER A 57 12.28 -10.20 14.66
N PHE A 58 12.28 -8.87 14.57
CA PHE A 58 12.85 -8.11 13.47
C PHE A 58 14.30 -7.66 13.68
N ASP A 59 14.92 -7.95 14.84
CA ASP A 59 16.24 -7.44 15.18
C ASP A 59 17.31 -7.85 14.16
N ASP A 60 17.31 -9.12 13.75
CA ASP A 60 18.26 -9.62 12.74
C ASP A 60 17.98 -9.04 11.34
N ALA A 61 16.70 -8.88 10.98
CA ALA A 61 16.30 -8.37 9.67
C ALA A 61 16.63 -6.88 9.45
N VAL A 62 16.65 -6.08 10.51
CA VAL A 62 16.97 -4.64 10.43
C VAL A 62 18.45 -4.34 10.72
N ALA A 63 19.21 -5.33 11.16
CA ALA A 63 20.62 -5.15 11.50
C ALA A 63 21.44 -4.69 10.27
N GLY A 64 22.10 -3.54 10.39
CA GLY A 64 22.91 -2.97 9.30
C GLY A 64 22.11 -2.29 8.19
N CYS A 65 20.77 -2.23 8.26
CA CYS A 65 19.96 -1.53 7.28
C CYS A 65 20.04 -0.01 7.44
N ASP A 66 20.02 0.71 6.31
CA ASP A 66 19.86 2.17 6.25
C ASP A 66 18.38 2.58 6.34
N TYR A 67 17.49 1.77 5.76
CA TYR A 67 16.06 2.03 5.65
C TYR A 67 15.24 0.84 6.13
N ALA A 68 14.03 1.12 6.64
CA ALA A 68 13.04 0.10 6.92
C ALA A 68 11.70 0.52 6.28
N PHE A 69 11.16 -0.34 5.41
CA PHE A 69 9.86 -0.18 4.78
C PHE A 69 8.85 -1.06 5.51
N LEU A 70 7.93 -0.43 6.23
CA LEU A 70 6.90 -1.10 7.00
C LEU A 70 5.63 -1.18 6.13
N VAL A 71 5.52 -2.25 5.36
CA VAL A 71 4.41 -2.51 4.44
C VAL A 71 3.42 -3.52 5.02
N ALA A 72 3.88 -4.41 5.88
CA ALA A 72 3.02 -5.39 6.54
C ALA A 72 2.02 -4.70 7.47
N ALA A 73 0.75 -5.12 7.34
CA ALA A 73 -0.32 -4.73 8.25
C ALA A 73 -1.31 -5.90 8.39
N PRO A 74 -1.93 -6.11 9.57
CA PRO A 74 -3.01 -7.06 9.71
C PRO A 74 -4.22 -6.57 8.91
N VAL A 75 -4.73 -7.39 7.99
CA VAL A 75 -5.92 -7.08 7.19
C VAL A 75 -6.89 -8.24 7.29
N ASN A 76 -8.00 -8.04 7.99
CA ASN A 76 -9.09 -9.01 8.08
C ASN A 76 -10.44 -8.27 8.08
N PHE A 77 -11.05 -8.13 6.89
CA PHE A 77 -12.36 -7.46 6.74
C PHE A 77 -13.52 -8.26 7.35
N GLN A 78 -13.30 -9.51 7.77
CA GLN A 78 -14.30 -10.39 8.39
C GLN A 78 -14.08 -10.55 9.90
N SER A 79 -13.17 -9.78 10.49
CA SER A 79 -12.86 -9.84 11.91
C SER A 79 -14.10 -9.68 12.78
N GLN A 80 -14.23 -10.55 13.77
CA GLN A 80 -15.30 -10.47 14.79
C GLN A 80 -14.94 -9.51 15.93
N ASN A 81 -13.65 -9.17 16.05
CA ASN A 81 -13.12 -8.21 17.02
C ASN A 81 -12.06 -7.32 16.38
N PRO A 82 -12.47 -6.37 15.50
CA PRO A 82 -11.55 -5.56 14.72
C PRO A 82 -10.66 -4.65 15.58
N GLU A 83 -11.11 -4.26 16.77
CA GLU A 83 -10.30 -3.44 17.67
C GLU A 83 -9.03 -4.20 18.09
N LYS A 84 -9.17 -5.42 18.56
CA LYS A 84 -8.06 -6.23 19.02
C LYS A 84 -7.23 -6.82 17.88
N GLU A 85 -7.91 -7.38 16.86
CA GLU A 85 -7.28 -8.15 15.79
C GLU A 85 -6.64 -7.27 14.70
N LEU A 86 -7.09 -6.02 14.55
CA LEU A 86 -6.58 -5.11 13.52
C LEU A 86 -5.90 -3.89 14.13
N ILE A 87 -6.58 -3.18 15.04
CA ILE A 87 -6.05 -1.91 15.56
C ILE A 87 -4.93 -2.17 16.56
N GLU A 88 -5.19 -2.91 17.63
CA GLU A 88 -4.16 -3.21 18.64
C GLU A 88 -3.00 -3.99 18.04
N ALA A 89 -3.27 -5.03 17.24
CA ALA A 89 -2.24 -5.82 16.56
C ALA A 89 -1.41 -4.96 15.58
N GLY A 90 -2.05 -4.10 14.79
CA GLY A 90 -1.37 -3.20 13.85
C GLY A 90 -0.48 -2.19 14.56
N VAL A 91 -0.98 -1.57 15.64
CA VAL A 91 -0.20 -0.62 16.45
C VAL A 91 0.97 -1.35 17.12
N GLN A 92 0.72 -2.47 17.80
CA GLN A 92 1.76 -3.21 18.51
C GLN A 92 2.82 -3.75 17.56
N GLY A 93 2.40 -4.29 16.40
CA GLY A 93 3.31 -4.80 15.39
C GLY A 93 4.22 -3.70 14.82
N THR A 94 3.64 -2.55 14.46
CA THR A 94 4.41 -1.38 14.01
C THR A 94 5.43 -0.95 15.07
N MET A 95 5.01 -0.90 16.34
CA MET A 95 5.88 -0.55 17.46
C MET A 95 7.01 -1.55 17.66
N ASN A 96 6.77 -2.84 17.48
CA ASN A 96 7.79 -3.89 17.60
C ASN A 96 8.88 -3.72 16.54
N VAL A 97 8.49 -3.48 15.27
CA VAL A 97 9.46 -3.20 14.18
C VAL A 97 10.25 -1.93 14.47
N MET A 98 9.59 -0.85 14.90
CA MET A 98 10.26 0.41 15.22
C MET A 98 11.26 0.25 16.39
N ARG A 99 10.92 -0.52 17.41
CA ARG A 99 11.85 -0.84 18.51
C ARG A 99 13.09 -1.62 18.02
N SER A 100 12.90 -2.55 17.09
CA SER A 100 14.02 -3.23 16.44
C SER A 100 14.91 -2.27 15.66
N CYS A 101 14.33 -1.34 14.89
CA CYS A 101 15.10 -0.28 14.21
C CYS A 101 15.91 0.58 15.19
N VAL A 102 15.32 0.94 16.32
CA VAL A 102 16.02 1.70 17.39
C VAL A 102 17.17 0.89 17.96
N ARG A 103 16.95 -0.38 18.27
CA ARG A 103 18.01 -1.27 18.81
C ARG A 103 19.16 -1.48 17.81
N ALA A 104 18.85 -1.61 16.53
CA ALA A 104 19.86 -1.75 15.48
C ALA A 104 20.78 -0.53 15.37
N GLY A 105 20.26 0.68 15.61
CA GLY A 105 21.06 1.92 15.61
C GLY A 105 21.62 2.33 14.24
N THR A 106 21.36 1.58 13.18
CA THR A 106 21.83 1.83 11.80
C THR A 106 20.73 2.41 10.93
N VAL A 107 19.47 2.13 11.24
CA VAL A 107 18.31 2.61 10.47
C VAL A 107 18.16 4.11 10.62
N LYS A 108 18.31 4.83 9.50
CA LYS A 108 18.24 6.30 9.42
C LYS A 108 16.83 6.78 9.18
N ARG A 109 16.04 5.98 8.48
CA ARG A 109 14.68 6.34 8.06
C ARG A 109 13.75 5.14 8.01
N VAL A 110 12.54 5.33 8.51
CA VAL A 110 11.45 4.37 8.44
C VAL A 110 10.38 4.94 7.50
N ILE A 111 9.95 4.15 6.53
CA ILE A 111 8.86 4.44 5.62
C ILE A 111 7.68 3.55 6.00
N LEU A 112 6.61 4.15 6.51
CA LEU A 112 5.40 3.46 6.88
C LEU A 112 4.38 3.57 5.74
N THR A 113 4.04 2.44 5.11
CA THR A 113 2.94 2.35 4.18
C THR A 113 1.63 2.33 4.95
N SER A 114 0.87 3.42 4.84
CA SER A 114 -0.46 3.56 5.41
C SER A 114 -1.52 3.31 4.34
N SER A 115 -2.64 4.01 4.39
CA SER A 115 -3.71 3.87 3.39
C SER A 115 -4.52 5.15 3.29
N ALA A 116 -5.13 5.41 2.14
CA ALA A 116 -6.03 6.54 1.91
C ALA A 116 -7.17 6.65 2.95
N PRO A 117 -7.78 5.57 3.47
CA PRO A 117 -8.74 5.66 4.57
C PRO A 117 -8.24 6.39 5.82
N ALA A 118 -6.94 6.46 6.05
CA ALA A 118 -6.39 7.22 7.19
C ALA A 118 -6.52 8.75 7.03
N VAL A 119 -6.82 9.24 5.84
CA VAL A 119 -7.05 10.67 5.56
C VAL A 119 -8.50 10.99 5.18
N SER A 120 -9.28 10.01 4.72
CA SER A 120 -10.63 10.20 4.16
C SER A 120 -11.78 9.90 5.11
N GLY A 121 -11.58 9.20 6.22
CA GLY A 121 -12.61 8.83 7.20
C GLY A 121 -13.05 10.02 8.06
N ARG A 122 -13.54 11.10 7.44
CA ARG A 122 -13.96 12.35 8.09
C ARG A 122 -15.19 12.94 7.39
N PRO A 123 -15.98 13.80 8.07
CA PRO A 123 -17.01 14.58 7.40
C PRO A 123 -16.41 15.42 6.25
N LEU A 124 -16.94 15.27 5.05
CA LEU A 124 -16.47 16.00 3.89
C LEU A 124 -17.07 17.42 3.87
N GLN A 125 -16.26 18.40 3.44
CA GLN A 125 -16.67 19.81 3.40
C GLN A 125 -17.33 20.18 2.07
N GLY A 126 -18.22 19.33 1.55
CA GLY A 126 -18.92 19.55 0.26
C GLY A 126 -18.25 18.83 -0.91
N ASP A 127 -18.87 19.00 -2.11
CA ASP A 127 -18.37 18.39 -3.33
C ASP A 127 -17.06 19.04 -3.78
N GLY A 128 -16.10 18.24 -4.19
CA GLY A 128 -14.77 18.70 -4.64
C GLY A 128 -13.77 18.93 -3.49
N HIS A 129 -14.05 18.45 -2.28
CA HIS A 129 -13.07 18.50 -1.19
C HIS A 129 -11.78 17.78 -1.58
N VAL A 130 -10.66 18.48 -1.46
CA VAL A 130 -9.32 17.93 -1.73
C VAL A 130 -8.72 17.43 -0.42
N LEU A 131 -8.35 16.16 -0.39
CA LEU A 131 -7.57 15.57 0.69
C LEU A 131 -6.09 15.68 0.36
N ASP A 132 -5.35 16.23 1.26
CA ASP A 132 -3.90 16.47 1.21
C ASP A 132 -3.21 15.87 2.45
N GLU A 133 -1.94 16.15 2.59
CA GLU A 133 -1.11 15.66 3.69
C GLU A 133 -1.49 16.25 5.07
N ASP A 134 -2.27 17.31 5.12
CA ASP A 134 -2.81 17.88 6.38
C ASP A 134 -4.15 17.27 6.75
N SER A 135 -4.76 16.50 5.86
CA SER A 135 -6.03 15.80 6.10
C SER A 135 -5.84 14.58 7.00
N TRP A 136 -6.77 14.41 7.95
CA TRP A 136 -6.82 13.25 8.84
C TRP A 136 -8.24 12.70 8.92
N SER A 137 -8.34 11.39 8.98
CA SER A 137 -9.56 10.75 9.45
C SER A 137 -9.81 11.18 10.89
N ASP A 138 -11.07 11.42 11.22
CA ASP A 138 -11.48 11.88 12.56
C ASP A 138 -11.36 10.72 13.55
N VAL A 139 -10.18 10.58 14.09
CA VAL A 139 -9.89 9.58 15.12
C VAL A 139 -9.16 10.30 16.24
N GLU A 140 -9.84 10.61 17.34
CA GLU A 140 -9.22 11.02 18.61
C GLU A 140 -8.12 10.06 19.09
N TYR A 141 -8.05 8.92 18.43
CA TYR A 141 -7.25 7.75 18.79
C TYR A 141 -5.77 7.83 18.34
N LEU A 142 -5.47 8.50 17.23
CA LEU A 142 -4.10 8.56 16.70
C LEU A 142 -3.21 9.59 17.39
N THR A 143 -3.75 10.35 18.34
CA THR A 143 -3.00 11.43 19.00
C THR A 143 -2.36 11.04 20.34
N LYS A 144 -2.58 9.83 20.86
CA LYS A 144 -2.17 9.49 22.23
C LYS A 144 -0.77 8.84 22.36
N GLU A 145 -0.23 8.25 21.30
CA GLU A 145 1.09 7.63 21.38
C GLU A 145 1.99 8.09 20.24
N LYS A 146 3.01 8.87 20.58
CA LYS A 146 4.07 9.21 19.63
C LYS A 146 4.90 7.96 19.34
N PRO A 147 5.15 7.60 18.07
CA PRO A 147 6.02 6.50 17.73
C PRO A 147 7.42 6.69 18.32
N PRO A 148 8.08 5.63 18.83
CA PRO A 148 9.41 5.71 19.46
C PRO A 148 10.49 6.29 18.52
N ALA A 149 10.30 6.21 17.21
CA ALA A 149 11.19 6.78 16.21
C ALA A 149 11.45 8.28 16.42
N TRP A 150 10.46 9.03 16.90
CA TRP A 150 10.57 10.47 17.11
C TRP A 150 11.49 10.85 18.28
N GLU A 151 11.64 9.94 19.23
CA GLU A 151 12.50 10.14 20.40
C GLU A 151 13.96 9.76 20.14
N ASN A 152 14.23 9.00 19.06
CA ASN A 152 15.53 8.40 18.78
C ASN A 152 16.18 8.90 17.46
N ASN A 153 15.81 10.07 16.97
CA ASN A 153 16.36 10.69 15.75
C ASN A 153 16.21 9.84 14.46
N ILE A 154 15.26 8.91 14.43
CA ILE A 154 14.89 8.18 13.22
C ILE A 154 13.85 9.03 12.49
N SER A 155 14.10 9.32 11.21
CA SER A 155 13.13 10.00 10.35
C SER A 155 11.98 9.05 10.00
N LEU A 156 10.77 9.36 10.47
CA LEU A 156 9.56 8.63 10.08
C LEU A 156 8.85 9.35 8.94
N ILE A 157 8.65 8.64 7.83
CA ILE A 157 7.85 9.08 6.69
C ILE A 157 6.65 8.14 6.56
N THR A 158 5.47 8.71 6.31
CA THR A 158 4.26 7.93 6.07
C THR A 158 3.75 8.17 4.66
N VAL A 159 3.61 7.09 3.89
CA VAL A 159 3.04 7.11 2.54
C VAL A 159 1.61 6.56 2.58
N PHE A 160 0.68 7.28 1.97
CA PHE A 160 -0.74 6.92 1.88
C PHE A 160 -1.09 6.55 0.44
N PRO A 161 -0.95 5.28 0.06
CA PRO A 161 -1.41 4.83 -1.23
C PRO A 161 -2.94 4.84 -1.28
N VAL A 162 -3.44 5.06 -2.47
CA VAL A 162 -4.84 4.91 -2.86
C VAL A 162 -5.08 3.49 -3.41
N PHE A 163 -6.09 3.27 -4.26
CA PHE A 163 -6.26 1.97 -4.93
C PHE A 163 -5.00 1.62 -5.73
N THR A 164 -4.21 0.70 -5.22
CA THR A 164 -2.99 0.26 -5.88
C THR A 164 -3.31 -0.84 -6.88
N LEU A 165 -3.01 -0.58 -8.14
CA LEU A 165 -3.30 -1.45 -9.28
C LEU A 165 -2.01 -1.83 -10.01
N GLY A 166 -2.11 -2.77 -10.94
CA GLY A 166 -1.00 -3.20 -11.78
C GLY A 166 -0.39 -4.52 -11.38
N ALA A 167 0.49 -5.01 -12.24
CA ALA A 167 1.17 -6.29 -12.06
C ALA A 167 2.17 -6.25 -10.91
N ALA A 168 2.10 -7.23 -10.02
CA ALA A 168 3.03 -7.42 -8.94
C ALA A 168 3.67 -8.82 -9.03
N PRO A 169 4.88 -9.02 -8.55
CA PRO A 169 5.56 -10.32 -8.63
C PRO A 169 5.01 -11.34 -7.62
N THR A 170 3.78 -11.21 -7.19
CA THR A 170 3.15 -12.07 -6.21
C THR A 170 2.19 -13.06 -6.89
N PRO A 171 2.05 -14.29 -6.38
CA PRO A 171 1.13 -15.29 -6.94
C PRO A 171 -0.35 -15.03 -6.61
N THR A 172 -0.62 -14.02 -5.79
CA THR A 172 -1.97 -13.69 -5.31
C THR A 172 -2.29 -12.22 -5.56
N ALA A 173 -3.52 -11.95 -5.97
CA ALA A 173 -4.00 -10.58 -6.17
C ALA A 173 -4.19 -9.84 -4.84
N ALA A 174 -3.73 -8.60 -4.78
CA ALA A 174 -4.09 -7.69 -3.69
C ALA A 174 -5.60 -7.36 -3.73
N THR A 175 -6.15 -6.93 -2.59
CA THR A 175 -7.58 -6.62 -2.45
C THR A 175 -8.08 -5.61 -3.49
N SER A 176 -7.31 -4.54 -3.74
CA SER A 176 -7.66 -3.52 -4.75
C SER A 176 -7.68 -4.09 -6.17
N VAL A 177 -6.73 -4.98 -6.50
CA VAL A 177 -6.67 -5.68 -7.79
C VAL A 177 -7.91 -6.57 -7.96
N SER A 178 -8.20 -7.44 -6.98
CA SER A 178 -9.36 -8.34 -7.03
C SER A 178 -10.68 -7.56 -7.12
N ALA A 179 -10.81 -6.49 -6.34
CA ALA A 179 -11.99 -5.63 -6.35
C ALA A 179 -12.19 -4.97 -7.72
N MET A 180 -11.14 -4.44 -8.35
CA MET A 180 -11.24 -3.81 -9.67
C MET A 180 -11.51 -4.82 -10.78
N LEU A 181 -10.86 -5.98 -10.75
CA LEU A 181 -11.09 -7.06 -11.72
C LEU A 181 -12.50 -7.68 -11.60
N SER A 182 -13.19 -7.50 -10.46
CA SER A 182 -14.56 -8.00 -10.28
C SER A 182 -15.57 -7.44 -11.30
N LEU A 183 -15.28 -6.27 -11.84
CA LEU A 183 -16.06 -5.68 -12.94
C LEU A 183 -16.03 -6.51 -14.21
N LEU A 184 -15.00 -7.32 -14.41
CA LEU A 184 -14.80 -8.20 -15.56
C LEU A 184 -15.04 -9.67 -15.22
N SER A 185 -14.61 -10.13 -14.03
CA SER A 185 -14.76 -11.51 -13.62
C SER A 185 -16.18 -11.86 -13.18
N GLY A 186 -16.96 -10.86 -12.76
CA GLY A 186 -18.31 -11.07 -12.21
C GLY A 186 -18.31 -11.63 -10.79
N ASP A 187 -17.18 -11.56 -10.06
CA ASP A 187 -17.11 -11.95 -8.65
C ASP A 187 -17.97 -11.01 -7.80
N GLU A 188 -19.13 -11.51 -7.35
CA GLU A 188 -20.12 -10.71 -6.61
C GLU A 188 -19.60 -10.21 -5.26
N MET A 189 -18.74 -10.99 -4.58
CA MET A 189 -18.18 -10.60 -3.28
C MET A 189 -17.22 -9.43 -3.47
N GLN A 190 -16.31 -9.54 -4.42
CA GLN A 190 -15.35 -8.48 -4.74
C GLN A 190 -16.06 -7.24 -5.31
N LEU A 191 -17.11 -7.45 -6.10
CA LEU A 191 -17.94 -6.35 -6.60
C LEU A 191 -18.66 -5.60 -5.47
N LYS A 192 -19.13 -6.31 -4.45
CA LYS A 192 -19.72 -5.70 -3.25
C LYS A 192 -18.65 -4.89 -2.47
N THR A 193 -17.44 -5.43 -2.35
CA THR A 193 -16.29 -4.73 -1.76
C THR A 193 -15.99 -3.44 -2.53
N LEU A 194 -15.88 -3.51 -3.85
CA LEU A 194 -15.65 -2.34 -4.71
C LEU A 194 -16.76 -1.29 -4.52
N LYS A 195 -18.02 -1.69 -4.52
CA LYS A 195 -19.17 -0.78 -4.30
C LYS A 195 -19.11 -0.13 -2.92
N GLY A 196 -18.72 -0.86 -1.90
CA GLY A 196 -18.54 -0.32 -0.53
C GLY A 196 -17.45 0.74 -0.49
N LEU A 197 -16.30 0.46 -1.07
CA LEU A 197 -15.17 1.40 -1.14
C LEU A 197 -15.49 2.63 -2.00
N ALA A 198 -16.26 2.43 -3.07
CA ALA A 198 -16.68 3.47 -4.00
C ALA A 198 -17.88 4.30 -3.51
N ALA A 199 -18.56 3.87 -2.45
CA ALA A 199 -19.75 4.58 -1.91
C ALA A 199 -19.44 6.01 -1.43
N THR A 200 -18.16 6.32 -1.17
CA THR A 200 -17.69 7.64 -0.74
C THR A 200 -17.31 8.57 -1.90
N GLY A 201 -17.35 8.10 -3.16
CA GLY A 201 -17.10 8.97 -4.32
C GLY A 201 -16.06 8.45 -5.31
N PRO A 202 -14.91 9.11 -5.45
CA PRO A 202 -13.89 8.77 -6.45
C PRO A 202 -13.21 7.44 -6.14
N ILE A 203 -12.67 6.83 -7.19
CA ILE A 203 -11.67 5.76 -7.09
C ILE A 203 -10.32 6.38 -7.49
N PRO A 204 -9.59 6.95 -6.53
CA PRO A 204 -8.23 7.38 -6.79
C PRO A 204 -7.35 6.14 -6.97
N THR A 205 -6.48 6.15 -7.98
CA THR A 205 -5.63 5.01 -8.28
C THR A 205 -4.16 5.39 -8.37
N VAL A 206 -3.31 4.43 -8.09
CA VAL A 206 -1.87 4.49 -8.31
C VAL A 206 -1.40 3.13 -8.83
N HIS A 207 -0.47 3.12 -9.77
CA HIS A 207 0.17 1.89 -10.20
C HIS A 207 1.18 1.43 -9.15
N VAL A 208 1.28 0.12 -8.92
CA VAL A 208 2.19 -0.47 -7.90
C VAL A 208 3.65 -0.08 -8.14
N ASP A 209 4.10 0.00 -9.39
CA ASP A 209 5.45 0.47 -9.75
C ASP A 209 5.69 1.92 -9.28
N ASP A 210 4.73 2.82 -9.51
CA ASP A 210 4.83 4.20 -9.05
C ASP A 210 4.80 4.31 -7.52
N LEU A 211 4.01 3.47 -6.84
CA LEU A 211 4.02 3.42 -5.38
C LEU A 211 5.39 3.01 -4.83
N CYS A 212 5.96 1.93 -5.34
CA CYS A 212 7.30 1.48 -4.94
C CYS A 212 8.37 2.53 -5.22
N ARG A 213 8.31 3.17 -6.40
CA ARG A 213 9.23 4.26 -6.76
C ARG A 213 9.08 5.48 -5.85
N ALA A 214 7.85 5.82 -5.46
CA ALA A 214 7.58 6.91 -4.53
C ALA A 214 8.14 6.61 -3.13
N GLU A 215 7.97 5.40 -2.63
CA GLU A 215 8.52 4.99 -1.33
C GLU A 215 10.06 5.05 -1.33
N VAL A 216 10.71 4.55 -2.38
CA VAL A 216 12.18 4.66 -2.54
C VAL A 216 12.60 6.12 -2.65
N PHE A 217 11.89 6.93 -3.45
CA PHE A 217 12.17 8.36 -3.61
C PHE A 217 12.16 9.10 -2.27
N VAL A 218 11.13 8.90 -1.45
CA VAL A 218 11.08 9.57 -0.13
C VAL A 218 12.05 8.97 0.87
N ALA A 219 12.46 7.70 0.70
CA ALA A 219 13.50 7.11 1.53
C ALA A 219 14.87 7.74 1.27
N GLU A 220 15.22 8.01 0.02
CA GLU A 220 16.52 8.54 -0.39
C GLU A 220 16.60 10.06 -0.32
N LYS A 221 15.48 10.76 -0.47
CA LYS A 221 15.46 12.22 -0.47
C LYS A 221 15.68 12.78 0.93
N GLU A 222 16.85 13.39 1.18
CA GLU A 222 17.24 13.90 2.50
C GLU A 222 16.23 14.88 3.11
N SER A 223 15.63 15.75 2.26
CA SER A 223 14.65 16.73 2.69
C SER A 223 13.25 16.17 2.91
N ALA A 224 12.98 14.91 2.52
CA ALA A 224 11.66 14.33 2.69
C ALA A 224 11.33 14.14 4.17
N SER A 225 10.11 14.51 4.55
CA SER A 225 9.62 14.40 5.93
C SER A 225 8.11 14.34 6.02
N GLY A 226 7.61 13.68 7.06
CA GLY A 226 6.20 13.63 7.39
C GLY A 226 5.39 12.74 6.44
N ARG A 227 4.31 13.26 5.86
CA ARG A 227 3.27 12.49 5.19
C ARG A 227 3.27 12.77 3.69
N TYR A 228 2.93 11.74 2.89
CA TYR A 228 2.83 11.82 1.44
C TYR A 228 1.63 11.01 0.94
N ILE A 229 0.73 11.64 0.21
CA ILE A 229 -0.33 10.94 -0.54
C ILE A 229 0.24 10.48 -1.88
N CYS A 230 0.03 9.21 -2.22
CA CYS A 230 0.49 8.63 -3.47
C CYS A 230 -0.73 8.23 -4.33
N SER A 231 -1.11 9.13 -5.26
CA SER A 231 -2.23 9.00 -6.18
C SER A 231 -1.85 9.60 -7.53
N SER A 232 -1.77 8.78 -8.57
CA SER A 232 -1.43 9.25 -9.92
C SER A 232 -2.67 9.63 -10.74
N LEU A 233 -3.78 8.93 -10.50
CA LEU A 233 -5.02 9.10 -11.23
C LEU A 233 -6.19 9.29 -10.27
N SER A 234 -7.07 10.22 -10.59
CA SER A 234 -8.35 10.38 -9.89
C SER A 234 -9.48 10.13 -10.88
N THR A 235 -10.14 8.99 -10.73
CA THR A 235 -11.29 8.64 -11.56
C THR A 235 -12.53 8.44 -10.68
N THR A 236 -13.69 8.33 -11.28
CA THR A 236 -14.93 7.97 -10.59
C THR A 236 -15.30 6.55 -10.97
N VAL A 237 -16.09 5.88 -10.12
CA VAL A 237 -16.69 4.58 -10.50
C VAL A 237 -17.41 4.71 -11.84
N VAL A 238 -18.11 5.83 -12.03
CA VAL A 238 -18.87 6.12 -13.28
C VAL A 238 -17.94 6.25 -14.48
N ALA A 239 -16.88 7.05 -14.36
CA ALA A 239 -15.93 7.23 -15.45
C ALA A 239 -15.18 5.91 -15.72
N PHE A 240 -14.77 5.23 -14.66
CA PHE A 240 -14.09 3.96 -14.76
C PHE A 240 -14.98 2.87 -15.37
N THR A 241 -16.23 2.75 -14.95
CA THR A 241 -17.16 1.75 -15.52
C THR A 241 -17.56 2.07 -16.95
N ARG A 242 -17.69 3.35 -17.34
CA ARG A 242 -17.85 3.75 -18.74
C ARG A 242 -16.64 3.39 -19.58
N PHE A 243 -15.46 3.62 -19.06
CA PHE A 243 -14.21 3.21 -19.69
C PHE A 243 -14.15 1.69 -19.89
N VAL A 244 -14.45 0.91 -18.84
CA VAL A 244 -14.54 -0.55 -18.93
C VAL A 244 -15.60 -1.02 -19.91
N ALA A 245 -16.80 -0.43 -19.88
CA ALA A 245 -17.88 -0.75 -20.83
C ALA A 245 -17.53 -0.38 -22.27
N GLY A 246 -16.77 0.69 -22.50
CA GLY A 246 -16.27 1.08 -23.81
C GLY A 246 -15.28 0.08 -24.39
N LYS A 247 -14.36 -0.42 -23.58
CA LYS A 247 -13.40 -1.48 -23.96
C LYS A 247 -14.04 -2.89 -23.98
N HIS A 248 -15.02 -3.12 -23.12
CA HIS A 248 -15.66 -4.42 -22.93
C HIS A 248 -17.19 -4.30 -22.89
N PRO A 249 -17.87 -4.15 -24.05
CA PRO A 249 -19.30 -3.80 -24.14
C PRO A 249 -20.29 -4.80 -23.52
N ARG A 250 -19.81 -5.91 -22.95
CA ARG A 250 -20.64 -6.95 -22.31
C ARG A 250 -21.14 -6.56 -20.91
N TYR A 251 -20.63 -5.46 -20.34
CA TYR A 251 -20.89 -5.08 -18.96
C TYR A 251 -21.80 -3.85 -18.91
N ASP A 252 -23.03 -4.07 -18.45
CA ASP A 252 -24.00 -2.98 -18.19
C ASP A 252 -23.83 -2.52 -16.72
N VAL A 253 -23.12 -1.41 -16.52
CA VAL A 253 -22.91 -0.84 -15.19
C VAL A 253 -23.66 0.48 -15.06
N LYS A 254 -24.72 0.49 -14.26
CA LYS A 254 -25.47 1.71 -13.92
C LYS A 254 -24.72 2.52 -12.88
N THR A 255 -24.49 3.78 -13.18
CA THR A 255 -23.72 4.67 -12.32
C THR A 255 -24.28 6.08 -12.31
N ASP A 256 -24.64 6.56 -11.13
CA ASP A 256 -24.96 7.95 -10.86
C ASP A 256 -23.96 8.47 -9.80
N GLY A 257 -23.27 9.56 -10.09
CA GLY A 257 -22.45 10.25 -9.10
C GLY A 257 -21.20 10.96 -9.62
N TYR A 258 -20.95 12.16 -9.10
CA TYR A 258 -19.70 12.92 -9.27
C TYR A 258 -18.70 12.61 -8.15
N PRO A 259 -17.39 12.81 -8.37
CA PRO A 259 -16.41 12.63 -7.32
C PRO A 259 -16.66 13.65 -6.21
N ARG A 260 -16.81 13.15 -4.99
CA ARG A 260 -16.99 14.01 -3.81
C ARG A 260 -15.67 14.36 -3.14
N VAL A 261 -14.61 13.58 -3.42
CA VAL A 261 -13.29 13.71 -2.79
C VAL A 261 -12.21 13.56 -3.84
N CYS A 262 -11.21 14.45 -3.80
CA CYS A 262 -9.99 14.33 -4.58
C CYS A 262 -8.81 14.10 -3.63
N TYR A 263 -7.82 13.33 -4.07
CA TYR A 263 -6.57 13.12 -3.34
C TYR A 263 -5.45 13.86 -4.04
N SER A 264 -4.74 14.71 -3.32
CA SER A 264 -3.64 15.50 -3.87
C SER A 264 -2.30 14.85 -3.55
N SER A 265 -1.51 14.63 -4.59
CA SER A 265 -0.09 14.23 -4.48
C SER A 265 0.85 15.39 -4.83
N GLU A 266 0.36 16.63 -4.69
CA GLU A 266 1.14 17.81 -5.05
C GLU A 266 2.44 17.95 -4.28
N LYS A 267 2.48 17.52 -3.02
CA LYS A 267 3.71 17.52 -2.22
C LYS A 267 4.77 16.63 -2.85
N LEU A 268 4.41 15.41 -3.21
CA LEU A 268 5.31 14.43 -3.83
C LEU A 268 5.86 14.96 -5.17
N VAL A 269 4.97 15.51 -6.02
CA VAL A 269 5.33 16.08 -7.32
C VAL A 269 6.19 17.34 -7.15
N ARG A 270 5.83 18.25 -6.24
CA ARG A 270 6.60 19.47 -5.96
C ARG A 270 8.00 19.17 -5.46
N GLU A 271 8.17 18.06 -4.77
CA GLU A 271 9.47 17.60 -4.31
C GLU A 271 10.30 16.89 -5.38
N GLY A 272 9.75 16.70 -6.57
CA GLY A 272 10.45 16.21 -7.77
C GLY A 272 10.15 14.75 -8.13
N PHE A 273 9.11 14.14 -7.55
CA PHE A 273 8.67 12.83 -7.99
C PHE A 273 7.87 12.93 -9.29
N GLU A 274 8.14 12.03 -10.23
CA GLU A 274 7.41 11.93 -11.49
C GLU A 274 6.71 10.58 -11.59
N PHE A 275 5.37 10.63 -11.69
CA PHE A 275 4.58 9.44 -11.96
C PHE A 275 4.81 8.96 -13.38
N LYS A 276 5.01 7.67 -13.56
CA LYS A 276 5.14 7.02 -14.87
C LYS A 276 3.79 6.61 -15.44
N TRP A 277 2.91 6.11 -14.57
CA TRP A 277 1.61 5.58 -14.93
C TRP A 277 0.52 6.64 -14.72
N THR A 278 0.33 7.48 -15.71
CA THR A 278 -0.63 8.60 -15.68
C THR A 278 -1.78 8.46 -16.66
N ASP A 279 -1.79 7.39 -17.46
CA ASP A 279 -2.86 7.05 -18.37
C ASP A 279 -3.70 5.88 -17.82
N LEU A 280 -5.02 6.07 -17.80
CA LEU A 280 -5.94 5.07 -17.25
C LEU A 280 -5.98 3.80 -18.13
N ASP A 281 -5.83 3.96 -19.45
CA ASP A 281 -5.78 2.84 -20.39
C ASP A 281 -4.58 1.94 -20.13
N GLU A 282 -3.41 2.52 -19.96
CA GLU A 282 -2.17 1.77 -19.70
C GLU A 282 -2.23 1.02 -18.37
N VAL A 283 -2.68 1.69 -17.30
CA VAL A 283 -2.83 1.07 -15.97
C VAL A 283 -3.84 -0.08 -16.00
N PHE A 284 -4.92 0.09 -16.77
CA PHE A 284 -5.98 -0.91 -16.83
C PHE A 284 -5.61 -2.09 -17.73
N ASP A 285 -4.90 -1.86 -18.83
CA ASP A 285 -4.39 -2.92 -19.70
C ASP A 285 -3.40 -3.81 -18.94
N ASP A 286 -2.47 -3.22 -18.16
CA ASP A 286 -1.56 -3.95 -17.30
C ASP A 286 -2.31 -4.78 -16.22
N LEU A 287 -3.34 -4.18 -15.60
CA LEU A 287 -4.19 -4.86 -14.63
C LEU A 287 -4.90 -6.08 -15.23
N ILE A 288 -5.43 -5.97 -16.46
CA ILE A 288 -6.09 -7.08 -17.16
C ILE A 288 -5.12 -8.21 -17.45
N GLU A 289 -3.95 -7.89 -18.00
CA GLU A 289 -2.93 -8.91 -18.28
C GLU A 289 -2.49 -9.62 -16.99
N TYR A 290 -2.30 -8.87 -15.92
CA TYR A 290 -2.01 -9.47 -14.62
C TYR A 290 -3.17 -10.36 -14.12
N GLY A 291 -4.42 -9.94 -14.30
CA GLY A 291 -5.60 -10.75 -13.96
C GLY A 291 -5.68 -12.09 -14.73
N LYS A 292 -5.23 -12.10 -15.99
CA LYS A 292 -5.10 -13.33 -16.79
C LYS A 292 -3.99 -14.24 -16.25
N VAL A 293 -2.83 -13.66 -15.92
CA VAL A 293 -1.72 -14.43 -15.33
C VAL A 293 -2.13 -15.09 -14.01
N LEU A 294 -2.90 -14.39 -13.19
CA LEU A 294 -3.44 -14.92 -11.93
C LEU A 294 -4.61 -15.90 -12.11
N GLY A 295 -5.15 -16.07 -13.33
CA GLY A 295 -6.32 -16.91 -13.60
C GLY A 295 -7.66 -16.33 -13.09
N ILE A 296 -7.68 -15.05 -12.72
CA ILE A 296 -8.92 -14.34 -12.33
C ILE A 296 -9.77 -14.03 -13.57
N LEU A 297 -9.11 -13.74 -14.68
CA LEU A 297 -9.74 -13.53 -15.98
C LEU A 297 -9.38 -14.66 -16.96
N PRO A 298 -10.27 -14.98 -17.91
CA PRO A 298 -9.95 -15.92 -18.97
C PRO A 298 -8.82 -15.37 -19.87
N GLN A 299 -8.04 -16.31 -20.43
CA GLN A 299 -6.95 -16.00 -21.38
C GLN A 299 -7.46 -15.31 -22.65
#